data_bfc18fad2e700229ad8073cfec8441fd
#
_entry.id   bfc18fad2e700229ad8073cfec8441fd
#
_cell.length_a   1.000
_cell.length_b   1.000
_cell.length_c   1.000
_cell.angle_alpha   90.00
_cell.angle_beta   90.00
_cell.angle_gamma   90.00
#
_symmetry.space_group_name_H-M   'P 1'
#
loop_
_entity.id
_entity.type
_entity.pdbx_description
1 polymer ?
#
loop_
_entity_poly.entity_id
_entity_poly.type
_entity_poly.pdbx_seq_one_letter_code
_entity_poly.pdbx_strand_id
1 'polypeptide(L)'
;MKHYNRVLTIAGSDSGGGAGIQADIKAISACGCYAASAITAITVQNTLGVSAVHAVPLEIIEGQIDAVLGDIGADAIKIGMLHSSEVVQCVADMLDKYKIRNVVLDPVMVSTSGHRLIEESAIASLISVLLPKARVITPNIPEAEILLGGVRLESQKELPDAARRLADKCGASVMLKAGHLREDRLVDIFYDAEKGQLHELESHRLYTKNTHGTGCTLSSAFAAMLAKGLELPEAAAAAKDYINNAIIAGSEYEIGHGFGPVDHFYKYR
;
A
#
# COMPACT_ATOMS: atom_id res chain seq x y z
N MET A 1 -30.46 1.02 -10.24
CA MET A 1 -29.78 0.81 -8.95
C MET A 1 -28.50 1.64 -8.93
N LYS A 2 -28.11 2.19 -7.77
CA LYS A 2 -26.79 2.87 -7.64
C LYS A 2 -25.70 1.80 -7.61
N HIS A 3 -24.63 2.01 -8.36
CA HIS A 3 -23.45 1.15 -8.32
C HIS A 3 -22.47 1.67 -7.26
N TYR A 4 -21.90 0.77 -6.45
CA TYR A 4 -20.88 1.11 -5.46
C TYR A 4 -19.52 0.62 -5.99
N ASN A 5 -18.53 1.50 -6.07
CA ASN A 5 -17.18 1.08 -6.43
C ASN A 5 -16.58 0.26 -5.29
N ARG A 6 -16.04 -0.93 -5.60
CA ARG A 6 -15.64 -1.94 -4.64
C ARG A 6 -14.13 -2.13 -4.67
N VAL A 7 -13.51 -2.15 -3.50
CA VAL A 7 -12.08 -2.44 -3.36
C VAL A 7 -11.91 -3.59 -2.39
N LEU A 8 -11.23 -4.65 -2.81
CA LEU A 8 -10.77 -5.72 -1.91
C LEU A 8 -9.37 -5.38 -1.41
N THR A 9 -9.15 -5.33 -0.10
CA THR A 9 -7.81 -5.33 0.48
C THR A 9 -7.40 -6.74 0.87
N ILE A 10 -6.17 -7.13 0.51
CA ILE A 10 -5.54 -8.41 0.87
C ILE A 10 -4.29 -8.05 1.68
N ALA A 11 -4.36 -8.16 3.01
CA ALA A 11 -3.28 -7.72 3.90
C ALA A 11 -3.40 -8.30 5.31
N GLY A 12 -2.39 -8.07 6.12
CA GLY A 12 -2.42 -8.37 7.55
C GLY A 12 -3.34 -7.43 8.34
N SER A 13 -3.81 -7.90 9.50
CA SER A 13 -4.65 -7.17 10.44
C SER A 13 -3.78 -6.52 11.53
N ASP A 14 -3.88 -5.19 11.71
CA ASP A 14 -3.27 -4.43 12.78
C ASP A 14 -4.28 -4.20 13.91
N SER A 15 -4.09 -4.86 15.07
CA SER A 15 -4.95 -4.70 16.24
C SER A 15 -4.97 -3.27 16.80
N GLY A 16 -3.90 -2.48 16.58
CA GLY A 16 -3.83 -1.04 16.91
C GLY A 16 -4.68 -0.16 16.00
N GLY A 17 -5.09 -0.68 14.84
CA GLY A 17 -6.03 -0.02 13.94
C GLY A 17 -5.41 1.06 13.05
N GLY A 18 -4.10 1.30 13.10
CA GLY A 18 -3.42 2.36 12.37
C GLY A 18 -2.90 1.95 10.99
N ALA A 19 -2.68 0.67 10.76
CA ALA A 19 -2.15 0.10 9.51
C ALA A 19 -2.96 -1.14 9.07
N GLY A 20 -2.42 -1.93 8.13
CA GLY A 20 -3.04 -3.16 7.65
C GLY A 20 -4.46 -2.95 7.12
N ILE A 21 -5.27 -4.02 7.16
CA ILE A 21 -6.66 -3.95 6.67
C ILE A 21 -7.48 -2.88 7.36
N GLN A 22 -7.18 -2.51 8.61
CA GLN A 22 -7.92 -1.49 9.34
C GLN A 22 -7.70 -0.10 8.74
N ALA A 23 -6.46 0.27 8.42
CA ALA A 23 -6.16 1.49 7.68
C ALA A 23 -6.74 1.45 6.27
N ASP A 24 -6.64 0.29 5.60
CA ASP A 24 -7.14 0.10 4.24
C ASP A 24 -8.65 0.32 4.17
N ILE A 25 -9.43 -0.34 5.03
CA ILE A 25 -10.88 -0.20 5.09
C ILE A 25 -11.28 1.26 5.38
N LYS A 26 -10.60 1.91 6.35
CA LYS A 26 -10.85 3.32 6.67
C LYS A 26 -10.57 4.24 5.47
N ALA A 27 -9.42 4.07 4.80
CA ALA A 27 -9.02 4.90 3.66
C ALA A 27 -9.96 4.69 2.47
N ILE A 28 -10.25 3.43 2.10
CA ILE A 28 -11.16 3.08 1.01
C ILE A 28 -12.55 3.65 1.27
N SER A 29 -13.07 3.49 2.49
CA SER A 29 -14.40 4.00 2.88
C SER A 29 -14.44 5.54 2.89
N ALA A 30 -13.40 6.20 3.42
CA ALA A 30 -13.29 7.66 3.41
C ALA A 30 -13.16 8.23 1.99
N CYS A 31 -12.60 7.46 1.06
CA CYS A 31 -12.58 7.79 -0.38
C CYS A 31 -13.91 7.49 -1.10
N GLY A 32 -14.94 7.02 -0.39
CA GLY A 32 -16.29 6.80 -0.93
C GLY A 32 -16.47 5.47 -1.67
N CYS A 33 -15.65 4.45 -1.39
CA CYS A 33 -15.77 3.10 -1.95
C CYS A 33 -16.23 2.09 -0.91
N TYR A 34 -16.80 0.98 -1.35
CA TYR A 34 -17.06 -0.19 -0.52
C TYR A 34 -15.76 -0.97 -0.31
N ALA A 35 -15.42 -1.25 0.94
CA ALA A 35 -14.22 -2.00 1.32
C ALA A 35 -14.58 -3.43 1.73
N ALA A 36 -14.01 -4.41 1.04
CA ALA A 36 -13.96 -5.82 1.46
C ALA A 36 -12.53 -6.18 1.87
N SER A 37 -12.34 -7.27 2.62
CA SER A 37 -11.01 -7.68 3.08
C SER A 37 -10.79 -9.18 3.00
N ALA A 38 -9.54 -9.58 2.70
CA ALA A 38 -8.98 -10.91 2.93
C ALA A 38 -7.77 -10.77 3.84
N ILE A 39 -7.80 -11.40 5.02
CA ILE A 39 -6.77 -11.28 6.06
C ILE A 39 -5.71 -12.33 5.84
N THR A 40 -4.44 -11.91 5.71
CA THR A 40 -3.29 -12.81 5.50
C THR A 40 -2.59 -13.21 6.79
N ALA A 41 -2.63 -12.34 7.81
CA ALA A 41 -2.08 -12.58 9.13
C ALA A 41 -2.77 -11.68 10.17
N ILE A 42 -2.75 -12.10 11.43
CA ILE A 42 -3.23 -11.31 12.56
C ILE A 42 -2.01 -10.88 13.39
N THR A 43 -1.85 -9.60 13.64
CA THR A 43 -0.76 -9.09 14.47
C THR A 43 -1.25 -8.73 15.88
N VAL A 44 -0.39 -8.96 16.87
CA VAL A 44 -0.51 -8.34 18.19
C VAL A 44 0.32 -7.05 18.14
N GLN A 45 -0.34 -5.95 17.89
CA GLN A 45 0.31 -4.69 17.53
C GLN A 45 -0.38 -3.51 18.20
N ASN A 46 0.41 -2.50 18.56
CA ASN A 46 -0.01 -1.20 19.04
C ASN A 46 0.94 -0.10 18.52
N THR A 47 0.84 1.12 19.06
CA THR A 47 1.70 2.25 18.63
C THR A 47 3.20 2.06 18.94
N LEU A 48 3.56 1.15 19.86
CA LEU A 48 4.94 0.85 20.26
C LEU A 48 5.59 -0.18 19.35
N GLY A 49 4.80 -1.04 18.67
CA GLY A 49 5.32 -2.04 17.74
C GLY A 49 4.48 -3.32 17.65
N VAL A 50 5.09 -4.32 17.00
CA VAL A 50 4.51 -5.66 16.78
C VAL A 50 5.17 -6.62 17.76
N SER A 51 4.38 -7.31 18.59
CA SER A 51 4.87 -8.31 19.56
C SER A 51 4.63 -9.76 19.13
N ALA A 52 3.66 -10.02 18.26
CA ALA A 52 3.41 -11.35 17.69
C ALA A 52 2.68 -11.25 16.34
N VAL A 53 2.87 -12.28 15.51
CA VAL A 53 2.18 -12.45 14.23
C VAL A 53 1.64 -13.87 14.16
N HIS A 54 0.38 -14.03 13.83
CA HIS A 54 -0.27 -15.32 13.56
C HIS A 54 -0.68 -15.38 12.10
N ALA A 55 -0.06 -16.30 11.35
CA ALA A 55 -0.40 -16.52 9.94
C ALA A 55 -1.80 -17.12 9.81
N VAL A 56 -2.60 -16.63 8.89
CA VAL A 56 -3.88 -17.25 8.51
C VAL A 56 -3.57 -18.42 7.58
N PRO A 57 -4.20 -19.62 7.77
CA PRO A 57 -4.02 -20.75 6.88
C PRO A 57 -4.33 -20.42 5.41
N LEU A 58 -3.55 -21.00 4.47
CA LEU A 58 -3.67 -20.70 3.04
C LEU A 58 -5.07 -20.94 2.50
N GLU A 59 -5.70 -22.05 2.87
CA GLU A 59 -7.07 -22.40 2.47
C GLU A 59 -8.11 -21.38 2.95
N ILE A 60 -7.83 -20.69 4.07
CA ILE A 60 -8.70 -19.62 4.57
C ILE A 60 -8.46 -18.33 3.79
N ILE A 61 -7.20 -18.03 3.44
CA ILE A 61 -6.87 -16.84 2.62
C ILE A 61 -7.52 -16.98 1.24
N GLU A 62 -7.32 -18.13 0.58
CA GLU A 62 -7.95 -18.45 -0.70
C GLU A 62 -9.47 -18.34 -0.61
N GLY A 63 -10.08 -18.98 0.41
CA GLY A 63 -11.52 -18.96 0.63
C GLY A 63 -12.09 -17.55 0.85
N GLN A 64 -11.39 -16.65 1.57
CA GLN A 64 -11.79 -15.26 1.75
C GLN A 64 -11.80 -14.51 0.40
N ILE A 65 -10.74 -14.68 -0.41
CA ILE A 65 -10.63 -14.03 -1.72
C ILE A 65 -11.72 -14.55 -2.64
N ASP A 66 -11.92 -15.86 -2.66
CA ASP A 66 -12.93 -16.54 -3.50
C ASP A 66 -14.35 -16.11 -3.14
N ALA A 67 -14.67 -16.06 -1.85
CA ALA A 67 -15.97 -15.62 -1.37
C ALA A 67 -16.28 -14.15 -1.77
N VAL A 68 -15.30 -13.26 -1.67
CA VAL A 68 -15.49 -11.84 -2.05
C VAL A 68 -15.57 -11.69 -3.57
N LEU A 69 -14.59 -12.23 -4.31
CA LEU A 69 -14.54 -12.03 -5.75
C LEU A 69 -15.63 -12.82 -6.51
N GLY A 70 -16.05 -13.97 -5.97
CA GLY A 70 -17.08 -14.82 -6.57
C GLY A 70 -18.50 -14.27 -6.45
N ASP A 71 -18.78 -13.46 -5.42
CA ASP A 71 -20.13 -12.90 -5.16
C ASP A 71 -20.14 -11.37 -5.30
N ILE A 72 -19.34 -10.68 -4.47
CA ILE A 72 -19.34 -9.22 -4.41
C ILE A 72 -18.59 -8.62 -5.62
N GLY A 73 -17.47 -9.22 -6.01
CA GLY A 73 -16.52 -8.70 -7.00
C GLY A 73 -15.68 -7.54 -6.44
N ALA A 74 -14.73 -7.07 -7.25
CA ALA A 74 -13.91 -5.90 -6.95
C ALA A 74 -13.58 -5.14 -8.23
N ASP A 75 -13.62 -3.80 -8.16
CA ASP A 75 -13.24 -2.90 -9.24
C ASP A 75 -11.75 -2.54 -9.18
N ALA A 76 -11.15 -2.70 -7.98
CA ALA A 76 -9.70 -2.68 -7.74
C ALA A 76 -9.34 -3.58 -6.55
N ILE A 77 -8.08 -4.02 -6.50
CA ILE A 77 -7.50 -4.75 -5.35
C ILE A 77 -6.32 -3.94 -4.82
N LYS A 78 -6.25 -3.79 -3.49
CA LYS A 78 -5.04 -3.36 -2.78
C LYS A 78 -4.40 -4.56 -2.12
N ILE A 79 -3.11 -4.75 -2.33
CA ILE A 79 -2.31 -5.79 -1.66
C ILE A 79 -1.33 -5.10 -0.72
N GLY A 80 -1.27 -5.57 0.53
CA GLY A 80 -0.33 -5.12 1.54
C GLY A 80 0.59 -6.25 2.00
N MET A 81 0.72 -6.44 3.32
CA MET A 81 1.61 -7.43 3.92
C MET A 81 1.26 -8.87 3.53
N LEU A 82 2.20 -9.57 2.88
CA LEU A 82 2.18 -10.99 2.59
C LEU A 82 3.44 -11.62 3.21
N HIS A 83 3.26 -12.44 4.24
CA HIS A 83 4.38 -12.85 5.11
C HIS A 83 5.25 -13.98 4.53
N SER A 84 4.73 -14.85 3.66
CA SER A 84 5.44 -16.00 3.12
C SER A 84 5.31 -16.14 1.59
N SER A 85 6.20 -16.93 0.98
CA SER A 85 6.17 -17.23 -0.46
C SER A 85 4.91 -17.95 -0.90
N GLU A 86 4.36 -18.81 -0.04
CA GLU A 86 3.13 -19.55 -0.32
C GLU A 86 1.92 -18.60 -0.38
N VAL A 87 1.87 -17.61 0.52
CA VAL A 87 0.82 -16.58 0.49
C VAL A 87 0.95 -15.70 -0.75
N VAL A 88 2.17 -15.34 -1.15
CA VAL A 88 2.42 -14.60 -2.41
C VAL A 88 1.90 -15.38 -3.60
N GLN A 89 2.21 -16.69 -3.69
CA GLN A 89 1.74 -17.54 -4.77
C GLN A 89 0.22 -17.69 -4.77
N CYS A 90 -0.38 -17.96 -3.61
CA CYS A 90 -1.83 -18.07 -3.46
C CYS A 90 -2.56 -16.80 -3.97
N VAL A 91 -2.09 -15.61 -3.56
CA VAL A 91 -2.67 -14.35 -4.02
C VAL A 91 -2.50 -14.17 -5.54
N ALA A 92 -1.34 -14.51 -6.09
CA ALA A 92 -1.08 -14.42 -7.53
C ALA A 92 -2.02 -15.33 -8.34
N ASP A 93 -2.24 -16.58 -7.88
CA ASP A 93 -3.12 -17.54 -8.51
C ASP A 93 -4.59 -17.04 -8.50
N MET A 94 -5.00 -16.39 -7.41
CA MET A 94 -6.33 -15.80 -7.30
C MET A 94 -6.51 -14.58 -8.21
N LEU A 95 -5.47 -13.75 -8.40
CA LEU A 95 -5.52 -12.66 -9.39
C LEU A 95 -5.69 -13.20 -10.82
N ASP A 96 -5.01 -14.28 -11.16
CA ASP A 96 -5.15 -14.95 -12.48
C ASP A 96 -6.54 -15.56 -12.67
N LYS A 97 -7.04 -16.26 -11.65
CA LYS A 97 -8.39 -16.87 -11.66
C LYS A 97 -9.48 -15.85 -11.96
N TYR A 98 -9.42 -14.69 -11.30
CA TYR A 98 -10.44 -13.64 -11.42
C TYR A 98 -10.11 -12.54 -12.45
N LYS A 99 -8.93 -12.62 -13.09
CA LYS A 99 -8.47 -11.68 -14.15
C LYS A 99 -8.55 -10.21 -13.74
N ILE A 100 -8.19 -9.92 -12.49
CA ILE A 100 -8.21 -8.55 -11.96
C ILE A 100 -7.04 -7.75 -12.53
N ARG A 101 -7.31 -6.55 -13.04
CA ARG A 101 -6.29 -5.65 -13.66
C ARG A 101 -5.89 -4.49 -12.76
N ASN A 102 -6.83 -3.89 -12.05
CA ASN A 102 -6.56 -2.76 -11.15
C ASN A 102 -5.99 -3.26 -9.82
N VAL A 103 -4.72 -3.64 -9.81
CA VAL A 103 -4.02 -4.11 -8.62
C VAL A 103 -3.01 -3.06 -8.18
N VAL A 104 -3.16 -2.54 -6.96
CA VAL A 104 -2.19 -1.68 -6.27
C VAL A 104 -1.49 -2.49 -5.20
N LEU A 105 -0.18 -2.67 -5.36
CA LEU A 105 0.64 -3.46 -4.45
C LEU A 105 1.59 -2.56 -3.66
N ASP A 106 1.40 -2.52 -2.35
CA ASP A 106 2.34 -1.91 -1.40
C ASP A 106 3.31 -3.01 -0.94
N PRO A 107 4.59 -3.00 -1.34
CA PRO A 107 5.52 -4.09 -1.08
C PRO A 107 6.05 -4.01 0.35
N VAL A 108 5.17 -4.17 1.34
CA VAL A 108 5.47 -4.01 2.76
C VAL A 108 6.48 -5.06 3.23
N MET A 109 7.69 -4.62 3.57
CA MET A 109 8.77 -5.50 4.04
C MET A 109 9.06 -5.31 5.52
N VAL A 110 8.89 -4.08 6.03
CA VAL A 110 9.22 -3.70 7.41
C VAL A 110 8.11 -2.80 7.96
N SER A 111 7.75 -2.98 9.23
CA SER A 111 6.80 -2.08 9.93
C SER A 111 7.43 -0.71 10.21
N THR A 112 6.60 0.30 10.51
CA THR A 112 7.05 1.63 10.94
C THR A 112 7.97 1.56 12.18
N SER A 113 7.79 0.56 13.04
CA SER A 113 8.64 0.32 14.21
C SER A 113 9.93 -0.48 13.90
N GLY A 114 10.21 -0.80 12.62
CA GLY A 114 11.41 -1.53 12.20
C GLY A 114 11.31 -3.06 12.31
N HIS A 115 10.14 -3.61 12.65
CA HIS A 115 9.95 -5.06 12.70
C HIS A 115 9.81 -5.64 11.29
N ARG A 116 10.56 -6.71 10.97
CA ARG A 116 10.46 -7.40 9.67
C ARG A 116 9.13 -8.14 9.59
N LEU A 117 8.39 -7.89 8.51
CA LEU A 117 7.02 -8.42 8.30
C LEU A 117 6.95 -9.47 7.18
N ILE A 118 8.03 -9.68 6.44
CA ILE A 118 8.11 -10.62 5.33
C ILE A 118 9.34 -11.52 5.49
N GLU A 119 9.21 -12.79 5.14
CA GLU A 119 10.34 -13.71 5.08
C GLU A 119 11.25 -13.38 3.89
N GLU A 120 12.55 -13.68 4.00
CA GLU A 120 13.51 -13.40 2.94
C GLU A 120 13.19 -14.15 1.64
N SER A 121 12.77 -15.41 1.77
CA SER A 121 12.30 -16.25 0.67
C SER A 121 11.11 -15.64 -0.08
N ALA A 122 10.22 -14.96 0.65
CA ALA A 122 9.03 -14.34 0.07
C ALA A 122 9.33 -13.09 -0.76
N ILE A 123 10.46 -12.41 -0.52
CA ILE A 123 10.87 -11.25 -1.34
C ILE A 123 11.15 -11.68 -2.80
N ALA A 124 11.83 -12.81 -2.99
CA ALA A 124 12.09 -13.34 -4.32
C ALA A 124 10.77 -13.69 -5.05
N SER A 125 9.83 -14.36 -4.36
CA SER A 125 8.51 -14.68 -4.89
C SER A 125 7.70 -13.42 -5.19
N LEU A 126 7.76 -12.41 -4.32
CA LEU A 126 7.11 -11.12 -4.55
C LEU A 126 7.59 -10.50 -5.86
N ILE A 127 8.92 -10.46 -6.08
CA ILE A 127 9.52 -9.87 -7.27
C ILE A 127 9.18 -10.65 -8.54
N SER A 128 9.28 -11.99 -8.51
CA SER A 128 9.15 -12.81 -9.71
C SER A 128 7.72 -13.18 -10.07
N VAL A 129 6.81 -13.23 -9.08
CA VAL A 129 5.46 -13.76 -9.27
C VAL A 129 4.39 -12.68 -9.17
N LEU A 130 4.45 -11.81 -8.17
CA LEU A 130 3.34 -10.92 -7.86
C LEU A 130 3.52 -9.49 -8.39
N LEU A 131 4.76 -8.92 -8.36
CA LEU A 131 5.00 -7.57 -8.91
C LEU A 131 4.60 -7.44 -10.38
N PRO A 132 4.85 -8.44 -11.27
CA PRO A 132 4.42 -8.36 -12.66
C PRO A 132 2.89 -8.38 -12.88
N LYS A 133 2.12 -8.70 -11.84
CA LYS A 133 0.64 -8.71 -11.87
C LYS A 133 0.04 -7.40 -11.33
N ALA A 134 0.86 -6.57 -10.71
CA ALA A 134 0.44 -5.26 -10.23
C ALA A 134 0.32 -4.27 -11.40
N ARG A 135 -0.72 -3.44 -11.39
CA ARG A 135 -0.81 -2.26 -12.25
C ARG A 135 0.05 -1.13 -11.72
N VAL A 136 0.11 -1.01 -10.37
CA VAL A 136 0.89 0.00 -9.65
C VAL A 136 1.55 -0.63 -8.43
N ILE A 137 2.82 -0.29 -8.21
CA ILE A 137 3.53 -0.57 -6.97
C ILE A 137 3.83 0.72 -6.22
N THR A 138 3.82 0.68 -4.87
CA THR A 138 3.99 1.89 -4.04
C THR A 138 5.16 1.78 -3.05
N PRO A 139 6.40 1.51 -3.50
CA PRO A 139 7.53 1.33 -2.60
C PRO A 139 7.93 2.63 -1.90
N ASN A 140 8.40 2.53 -0.66
CA ASN A 140 9.20 3.55 0.00
C ASN A 140 10.69 3.40 -0.39
N ILE A 141 11.57 4.29 0.11
CA ILE A 141 13.01 4.27 -0.23
C ILE A 141 13.67 2.92 0.15
N PRO A 142 13.57 2.40 1.41
CA PRO A 142 14.14 1.11 1.76
C PRO A 142 13.62 -0.06 0.91
N GLU A 143 12.34 -0.07 0.61
CA GLU A 143 11.73 -1.10 -0.26
C GLU A 143 12.24 -0.99 -1.70
N ALA A 144 12.36 0.23 -2.24
CA ALA A 144 12.91 0.49 -3.55
C ALA A 144 14.38 0.05 -3.66
N GLU A 145 15.19 0.32 -2.65
CA GLU A 145 16.59 -0.12 -2.56
C GLU A 145 16.69 -1.65 -2.63
N ILE A 146 15.86 -2.38 -1.89
CA ILE A 146 15.80 -3.85 -1.92
C ILE A 146 15.37 -4.33 -3.32
N LEU A 147 14.31 -3.76 -3.86
CA LEU A 147 13.79 -4.12 -5.18
C LEU A 147 14.80 -3.84 -6.30
N LEU A 148 15.65 -2.81 -6.15
CA LEU A 148 16.74 -2.49 -7.08
C LEU A 148 18.02 -3.33 -6.86
N GLY A 149 18.01 -4.29 -5.93
CA GLY A 149 19.16 -5.15 -5.66
C GLY A 149 20.20 -4.53 -4.73
N GLY A 150 19.79 -3.66 -3.82
CA GLY A 150 20.64 -3.04 -2.79
C GLY A 150 21.27 -1.70 -3.21
N VAL A 151 20.78 -1.10 -4.30
CA VAL A 151 21.19 0.26 -4.71
C VAL A 151 20.71 1.27 -3.68
N ARG A 152 21.61 2.12 -3.17
CA ARG A 152 21.25 3.19 -2.21
C ARG A 152 20.65 4.39 -2.92
N LEU A 153 19.63 4.98 -2.29
CA LEU A 153 18.94 6.18 -2.74
C LEU A 153 19.04 7.25 -1.64
N GLU A 154 19.95 8.19 -1.81
CA GLU A 154 20.32 9.18 -0.77
C GLU A 154 19.72 10.58 -1.03
N SER A 155 19.22 10.82 -2.24
CA SER A 155 18.66 12.12 -2.62
C SER A 155 17.46 12.04 -3.53
N GLN A 156 16.60 13.06 -3.51
CA GLN A 156 15.43 13.17 -4.39
C GLN A 156 15.78 13.18 -5.88
N LYS A 157 16.98 13.61 -6.25
CA LYS A 157 17.44 13.66 -7.64
C LYS A 157 17.57 12.27 -8.28
N GLU A 158 17.73 11.23 -7.47
CA GLU A 158 17.88 9.85 -7.92
C GLU A 158 16.53 9.15 -8.14
N LEU A 159 15.44 9.68 -7.53
CA LEU A 159 14.14 9.02 -7.55
C LEU A 159 13.52 8.88 -8.94
N PRO A 160 13.63 9.87 -9.87
CA PRO A 160 13.10 9.71 -11.23
C PRO A 160 13.71 8.52 -11.99
N ASP A 161 15.03 8.33 -11.90
CA ASP A 161 15.72 7.19 -12.51
C ASP A 161 15.37 5.88 -11.80
N ALA A 162 15.36 5.89 -10.47
CA ALA A 162 14.98 4.74 -9.67
C ALA A 162 13.56 4.24 -9.99
N ALA A 163 12.60 5.17 -10.14
CA ALA A 163 11.21 4.83 -10.49
C ALA A 163 11.10 4.17 -11.87
N ARG A 164 11.84 4.66 -12.89
CA ARG A 164 11.90 4.04 -14.23
C ARG A 164 12.49 2.64 -14.16
N ARG A 165 13.63 2.47 -13.49
CA ARG A 165 14.30 1.16 -13.33
C ARG A 165 13.42 0.15 -12.59
N LEU A 166 12.68 0.60 -11.59
CA LEU A 166 11.68 -0.25 -10.90
C LEU A 166 10.56 -0.65 -11.85
N ALA A 167 10.03 0.28 -12.64
CA ALA A 167 8.98 0.01 -13.60
C ALA A 167 9.43 -1.02 -14.66
N ASP A 168 10.62 -0.84 -15.22
CA ASP A 168 11.20 -1.77 -16.18
C ASP A 168 11.39 -3.17 -15.58
N LYS A 169 11.81 -3.24 -14.31
CA LYS A 169 12.05 -4.51 -13.61
C LYS A 169 10.76 -5.23 -13.22
N CYS A 170 9.73 -4.48 -12.83
CA CYS A 170 8.49 -5.03 -12.28
C CYS A 170 7.37 -5.14 -13.32
N GLY A 171 7.48 -4.45 -14.46
CA GLY A 171 6.42 -4.38 -15.47
C GLY A 171 5.18 -3.59 -15.00
N ALA A 172 5.33 -2.69 -14.02
CA ALA A 172 4.24 -1.96 -13.38
C ALA A 172 4.55 -0.46 -13.27
N SER A 173 3.53 0.38 -13.18
CA SER A 173 3.71 1.79 -12.81
C SER A 173 4.17 1.91 -11.36
N VAL A 174 4.93 2.96 -11.03
CA VAL A 174 5.61 3.09 -9.74
C VAL A 174 5.27 4.40 -9.06
N MET A 175 4.76 4.33 -7.83
CA MET A 175 4.64 5.46 -6.91
C MET A 175 5.75 5.37 -5.86
N LEU A 176 6.92 5.98 -6.14
CA LEU A 176 8.09 5.97 -5.24
C LEU A 176 7.97 7.08 -4.19
N LYS A 177 7.88 6.68 -2.92
CA LYS A 177 7.62 7.56 -1.77
C LYS A 177 8.92 8.16 -1.21
N ALA A 178 9.07 9.49 -1.18
CA ALA A 178 10.26 10.22 -0.71
C ALA A 178 10.35 10.38 0.82
N GLY A 179 9.35 9.96 1.57
CA GLY A 179 9.20 10.27 3.01
C GLY A 179 10.39 9.88 3.91
N HIS A 180 11.28 8.99 3.51
CA HIS A 180 12.48 8.57 4.25
C HIS A 180 13.70 9.46 4.02
N LEU A 181 13.70 10.31 2.99
CA LEU A 181 14.77 11.30 2.75
C LEU A 181 14.68 12.42 3.80
N ARG A 182 15.70 13.26 3.90
CA ARG A 182 15.82 14.25 4.98
C ARG A 182 15.33 15.65 4.62
N GLU A 183 15.05 15.90 3.35
CA GLU A 183 14.62 17.20 2.85
C GLU A 183 13.25 17.62 3.40
N ASP A 184 13.02 18.92 3.59
CA ASP A 184 11.75 19.49 4.03
C ASP A 184 10.70 19.51 2.91
N ARG A 185 11.14 19.80 1.68
CA ARG A 185 10.33 19.64 0.48
C ARG A 185 10.46 18.22 -0.02
N LEU A 186 9.40 17.44 0.03
CA LEU A 186 9.35 16.05 -0.41
C LEU A 186 8.69 15.96 -1.79
N VAL A 187 9.33 15.26 -2.71
CA VAL A 187 8.79 15.00 -4.05
C VAL A 187 8.68 13.49 -4.24
N ASP A 188 7.46 12.95 -4.10
CA ASP A 188 7.19 11.57 -4.50
C ASP A 188 7.15 11.50 -6.03
N ILE A 189 7.67 10.43 -6.60
CA ILE A 189 7.71 10.23 -8.06
C ILE A 189 6.67 9.20 -8.44
N PHE A 190 5.73 9.59 -9.30
CA PHE A 190 4.86 8.66 -9.98
C PHE A 190 5.34 8.47 -11.42
N TYR A 191 5.76 7.26 -11.78
CA TYR A 191 6.09 6.87 -13.13
C TYR A 191 4.97 6.01 -13.71
N ASP A 192 4.26 6.55 -14.70
CA ASP A 192 3.24 5.86 -15.47
C ASP A 192 3.92 5.01 -16.55
N ALA A 193 4.05 3.71 -16.32
CA ALA A 193 4.68 2.79 -17.27
C ALA A 193 3.82 2.55 -18.51
N GLU A 194 2.50 2.74 -18.44
CA GLU A 194 1.59 2.58 -19.59
C GLU A 194 1.81 3.69 -20.64
N LYS A 195 2.18 4.89 -20.20
CA LYS A 195 2.39 6.07 -21.06
C LYS A 195 3.86 6.51 -21.16
N GLY A 196 4.74 5.93 -20.34
CA GLY A 196 6.16 6.33 -20.24
C GLY A 196 6.35 7.74 -19.65
N GLN A 197 5.42 8.20 -18.81
CA GLN A 197 5.40 9.56 -18.28
C GLN A 197 5.76 9.61 -16.81
N LEU A 198 6.49 10.66 -16.42
CA LEU A 198 6.88 10.90 -15.04
C LEU A 198 6.13 12.11 -14.48
N HIS A 199 5.60 11.98 -13.26
CA HIS A 199 4.88 13.01 -12.55
C HIS A 199 5.52 13.21 -11.17
N GLU A 200 5.77 14.46 -10.83
CA GLU A 200 6.27 14.87 -9.52
C GLU A 200 5.10 15.28 -8.63
N LEU A 201 5.03 14.69 -7.43
CA LEU A 201 3.97 14.92 -6.47
C LEU A 201 4.57 15.54 -5.19
N GLU A 202 4.50 16.86 -5.12
CA GLU A 202 5.14 17.63 -4.05
C GLU A 202 4.34 17.62 -2.76
N SER A 203 5.06 17.68 -1.64
CA SER A 203 4.52 17.93 -0.31
C SER A 203 5.60 18.53 0.59
N HIS A 204 5.19 19.08 1.72
CA HIS A 204 6.11 19.51 2.77
C HIS A 204 6.16 18.47 3.90
N ARG A 205 7.35 18.27 4.46
CA ARG A 205 7.51 17.41 5.62
C ARG A 205 6.77 17.99 6.82
N LEU A 206 5.92 17.15 7.42
CA LEU A 206 5.33 17.46 8.71
C LEU A 206 6.08 16.68 9.81
N TYR A 207 6.59 17.41 10.79
CA TYR A 207 7.29 16.82 11.93
C TYR A 207 6.28 16.30 12.96
N THR A 208 5.86 15.07 12.81
CA THR A 208 4.89 14.40 13.69
C THR A 208 5.31 12.94 13.93
N LYS A 209 4.89 12.39 15.08
CA LYS A 209 4.99 10.95 15.38
C LYS A 209 3.87 10.14 14.70
N ASN A 210 2.82 10.80 14.23
CA ASN A 210 1.61 10.15 13.72
C ASN A 210 1.76 9.78 12.25
N THR A 211 2.68 8.87 11.98
CA THR A 211 3.02 8.36 10.63
C THR A 211 2.72 6.87 10.44
N HIS A 212 2.15 6.21 11.47
CA HIS A 212 1.80 4.81 11.38
C HIS A 212 0.70 4.57 10.35
N GLY A 213 0.93 3.64 9.43
CA GLY A 213 -0.01 3.27 8.37
C GLY A 213 -0.09 4.23 7.18
N THR A 214 0.82 5.20 7.05
CA THR A 214 0.83 6.13 5.90
C THR A 214 0.96 5.41 4.55
N GLY A 215 1.80 4.36 4.45
CA GLY A 215 1.94 3.53 3.26
C GLY A 215 0.64 2.81 2.89
N CYS A 216 0.06 2.09 3.86
CA CYS A 216 -1.23 1.41 3.70
C CYS A 216 -2.33 2.38 3.26
N THR A 217 -2.39 3.55 3.89
CA THR A 217 -3.39 4.59 3.59
C THR A 217 -3.24 5.14 2.17
N LEU A 218 -2.01 5.46 1.74
CA LEU A 218 -1.74 5.94 0.38
C LEU A 218 -2.13 4.89 -0.67
N SER A 219 -1.64 3.67 -0.54
CA SER A 219 -1.91 2.59 -1.51
C SER A 219 -3.40 2.23 -1.59
N SER A 220 -4.11 2.29 -0.46
CA SER A 220 -5.56 2.05 -0.40
C SER A 220 -6.37 3.19 -1.00
N ALA A 221 -5.97 4.44 -0.78
CA ALA A 221 -6.57 5.59 -1.45
C ALA A 221 -6.35 5.51 -2.97
N PHE A 222 -5.14 5.12 -3.41
CA PHE A 222 -4.85 4.91 -4.83
C PHE A 222 -5.78 3.85 -5.44
N ALA A 223 -5.93 2.69 -4.79
CA ALA A 223 -6.84 1.63 -5.24
C ALA A 223 -8.30 2.12 -5.30
N ALA A 224 -8.74 2.93 -4.33
CA ALA A 224 -10.07 3.53 -4.33
C ALA A 224 -10.27 4.48 -5.52
N MET A 225 -9.26 5.28 -5.88
CA MET A 225 -9.34 6.18 -7.04
C MET A 225 -9.39 5.39 -8.37
N LEU A 226 -8.61 4.30 -8.48
CA LEU A 226 -8.69 3.41 -9.65
C LEU A 226 -10.06 2.71 -9.75
N ALA A 227 -10.63 2.26 -8.62
CA ALA A 227 -11.96 1.67 -8.59
C ALA A 227 -13.05 2.65 -9.06
N LYS A 228 -12.85 3.96 -8.85
CA LYS A 228 -13.72 5.04 -9.33
C LYS A 228 -13.51 5.40 -10.79
N GLY A 229 -12.54 4.77 -11.46
CA GLY A 229 -12.25 4.95 -12.88
C GLY A 229 -11.34 6.14 -13.22
N LEU A 230 -10.59 6.68 -12.22
CA LEU A 230 -9.59 7.71 -12.51
C LEU A 230 -8.41 7.10 -13.30
N GLU A 231 -7.81 7.89 -14.18
CA GLU A 231 -6.56 7.56 -14.85
C GLU A 231 -5.39 7.51 -13.82
N LEU A 232 -4.33 6.78 -14.16
CA LEU A 232 -3.19 6.55 -13.24
C LEU A 232 -2.60 7.83 -12.64
N PRO A 233 -2.28 8.89 -13.41
CA PRO A 233 -1.72 10.13 -12.84
C PRO A 233 -2.68 10.87 -11.92
N GLU A 234 -3.97 10.90 -12.29
CA GLU A 234 -5.01 11.53 -11.48
C GLU A 234 -5.23 10.76 -10.16
N ALA A 235 -5.24 9.43 -10.23
CA ALA A 235 -5.36 8.57 -9.06
C ALA A 235 -4.15 8.73 -8.11
N ALA A 236 -2.92 8.84 -8.66
CA ALA A 236 -1.71 9.11 -7.89
C ALA A 236 -1.77 10.46 -7.17
N ALA A 237 -2.13 11.52 -7.87
CA ALA A 237 -2.27 12.86 -7.29
C ALA A 237 -3.36 12.91 -6.20
N ALA A 238 -4.53 12.33 -6.46
CA ALA A 238 -5.63 12.30 -5.50
C ALA A 238 -5.29 11.47 -4.24
N ALA A 239 -4.57 10.35 -4.40
CA ALA A 239 -4.09 9.54 -3.27
C ALA A 239 -3.04 10.29 -2.44
N LYS A 240 -2.12 11.02 -3.11
CA LYS A 240 -1.12 11.87 -2.43
C LYS A 240 -1.78 12.99 -1.63
N ASP A 241 -2.75 13.68 -2.22
CA ASP A 241 -3.51 14.73 -1.53
C ASP A 241 -4.26 14.17 -0.31
N TYR A 242 -4.88 13.01 -0.48
CA TYR A 242 -5.60 12.37 0.62
C TYR A 242 -4.68 12.04 1.79
N ILE A 243 -3.53 11.38 1.55
CA ILE A 243 -2.61 11.03 2.65
C ILE A 243 -1.96 12.25 3.29
N ASN A 244 -1.60 13.27 2.52
CA ASN A 244 -1.04 14.50 3.07
C ASN A 244 -2.02 15.16 4.05
N ASN A 245 -3.29 15.32 3.68
CA ASN A 245 -4.31 15.89 4.55
C ASN A 245 -4.60 15.00 5.77
N ALA A 246 -4.59 13.67 5.61
CA ALA A 246 -4.77 12.74 6.71
C ALA A 246 -3.61 12.80 7.74
N ILE A 247 -2.35 13.03 7.28
CA ILE A 247 -1.20 13.27 8.16
C ILE A 247 -1.35 14.60 8.89
N ILE A 248 -1.69 15.68 8.18
CA ILE A 248 -1.88 17.01 8.78
C ILE A 248 -2.93 16.95 9.89
N ALA A 249 -4.12 16.44 9.59
CA ALA A 249 -5.19 16.34 10.58
C ALA A 249 -4.84 15.36 11.71
N GLY A 250 -4.21 14.22 11.40
CA GLY A 250 -3.78 13.25 12.41
C GLY A 250 -2.70 13.76 13.35
N SER A 251 -1.92 14.79 12.94
CA SER A 251 -0.83 15.33 13.75
C SER A 251 -1.29 16.02 15.04
N GLU A 252 -2.55 16.44 15.09
CA GLU A 252 -3.15 17.13 16.26
C GLU A 252 -3.63 16.16 17.35
N TYR A 253 -3.65 14.84 17.07
CA TYR A 253 -4.15 13.85 18.01
C TYR A 253 -3.01 13.07 18.69
N GLU A 254 -3.26 12.67 19.93
CA GLU A 254 -2.41 11.73 20.64
C GLU A 254 -3.13 10.39 20.80
N ILE A 255 -2.57 9.35 20.18
CA ILE A 255 -3.07 7.98 20.26
C ILE A 255 -1.92 7.06 20.64
N GLY A 256 -1.95 6.54 21.85
CA GLY A 256 -0.89 5.70 22.40
C GLY A 256 0.40 6.47 22.70
N HIS A 257 1.47 5.75 23.01
CA HIS A 257 2.75 6.32 23.46
C HIS A 257 3.87 6.26 22.40
N GLY A 258 3.62 5.61 21.28
CA GLY A 258 4.57 5.44 20.16
C GLY A 258 4.18 6.20 18.91
N PHE A 259 4.30 5.55 17.75
CA PHE A 259 3.90 6.11 16.46
C PHE A 259 2.36 6.04 16.31
N GLY A 260 1.71 7.19 16.36
CA GLY A 260 0.26 7.30 16.19
C GLY A 260 -0.15 7.17 14.72
N PRO A 261 -1.44 6.85 14.46
CA PRO A 261 -2.00 6.78 13.11
C PRO A 261 -2.34 8.16 12.54
N VAL A 262 -2.60 8.20 11.23
CA VAL A 262 -3.19 9.36 10.54
C VAL A 262 -4.69 9.46 10.81
N ASP A 263 -5.31 10.64 10.57
CA ASP A 263 -6.77 10.78 10.59
C ASP A 263 -7.39 10.48 9.22
N HIS A 264 -7.80 9.22 9.03
CA HIS A 264 -8.43 8.77 7.77
C HIS A 264 -9.72 9.49 7.44
N PHE A 265 -10.44 10.00 8.44
CA PHE A 265 -11.76 10.60 8.29
C PHE A 265 -11.76 12.12 8.42
N TYR A 266 -10.63 12.78 8.21
CA TYR A 266 -10.47 14.23 8.35
C TYR A 266 -11.51 15.06 7.58
N LYS A 267 -12.07 14.56 6.47
CA LYS A 267 -13.12 15.23 5.69
C LYS A 267 -14.50 15.21 6.35
N TYR A 268 -14.68 14.40 7.39
CA TYR A 268 -15.98 14.16 8.04
C TYR A 268 -16.02 14.68 9.48
N ARG A 269 -15.03 15.48 9.88
CA ARG A 269 -14.90 16.09 11.20
C ARG A 269 -15.08 17.61 11.14
#